data_307a800b77a5e872edd5245fb5b9a330
#
_entry.id   307a800b77a5e872edd5245fb5b9a330
#
_cell.length_a   1.000
_cell.length_b   1.000
_cell.length_c   1.000
_cell.angle_alpha   90.00
_cell.angle_beta   90.00
_cell.angle_gamma   90.00
#
_symmetry.space_group_name_H-M   'P 1'
#
loop_
_entity.id
_entity.type
_entity.pdbx_description
1 polymer ?
#
loop_
_entity_poly.entity_id
_entity_poly.type
_entity_poly.pdbx_seq_one_letter_code
_entity_poly.pdbx_strand_id
1 'polypeptide(L)'
;MSSRRTFLRQSTAAAALVAAPWVARAASGKSIKVGVLHPVTGALAYSGQQCRLGALLAIEDINNAGGIRSQGGALIEPVLGDAQSRPEAGAAEVEKMNEAGVSAIVGAYASAICLATTQTAAKYGLPHVVDVGVADQIVERGLTNTFRFGPGYRMCSARAVENLDALNTGADKPAKTVMIVHEESLFGAGTAALLSSELPKYGFEIKEVIKHPNPTRDFNNIVLRMRAVNPDIVIPANYYNEYALLLRAMKQQKVRPKAIYSVLGGAASSYKFLKEFPDIADGIIDCNHWFNPKDERVGPLRKRVEAKGAFFSYEVFMTYTATMLLADALERAKSADRAAINAALASSTFKDHMMPYGPTHFVNGQNTGAQPLLTQVLGGDIKVVLPPAYREVAPQFPLKS
;
A
#
# COMPACT_ATOMS: atom_id res chain seq x y z
N MET A 1 -28.82 59.34 -40.42
CA MET A 1 -27.44 59.45 -39.95
C MET A 1 -27.46 59.73 -38.44
N SER A 2 -27.48 58.75 -37.62
CA SER A 2 -27.38 58.87 -36.16
C SER A 2 -26.25 57.99 -35.64
N SER A 3 -25.47 58.60 -34.85
CA SER A 3 -24.12 58.35 -34.44
C SER A 3 -23.94 57.09 -33.59
N ARG A 4 -22.96 56.26 -33.95
CA ARG A 4 -22.43 55.06 -33.29
C ARG A 4 -21.71 55.32 -31.93
N ARG A 5 -22.03 56.39 -31.21
CA ARG A 5 -21.27 56.79 -30.01
C ARG A 5 -22.01 56.70 -28.68
N THR A 6 -23.20 56.09 -28.61
CA THR A 6 -24.00 56.06 -27.35
C THR A 6 -24.17 54.64 -26.79
N PHE A 7 -23.47 53.63 -27.30
CA PHE A 7 -23.62 52.22 -26.83
C PHE A 7 -22.42 51.67 -26.04
N LEU A 8 -21.51 52.53 -25.61
CA LEU A 8 -20.28 52.10 -24.90
C LEU A 8 -20.15 52.72 -23.49
N ARG A 9 -21.24 53.01 -22.80
CA ARG A 9 -21.18 53.55 -21.43
C ARG A 9 -22.13 52.91 -20.40
N GLN A 10 -22.61 51.68 -20.62
CA GLN A 10 -23.41 50.96 -19.62
C GLN A 10 -23.10 49.47 -19.56
N SER A 11 -21.81 49.08 -19.42
CA SER A 11 -21.41 47.69 -19.18
C SER A 11 -20.17 47.62 -18.30
N THR A 12 -20.10 48.44 -17.25
CA THR A 12 -19.03 48.36 -16.24
C THR A 12 -19.59 48.52 -14.84
N ALA A 13 -20.50 47.59 -14.45
CA ALA A 13 -20.93 47.48 -13.06
C ALA A 13 -21.66 46.17 -12.82
N ALA A 14 -20.96 45.00 -12.97
CA ALA A 14 -21.44 43.73 -12.43
C ALA A 14 -20.36 42.63 -12.58
N ALA A 15 -19.11 42.90 -12.18
CA ALA A 15 -18.07 41.91 -12.09
C ALA A 15 -17.18 42.13 -10.85
N ALA A 16 -17.85 42.35 -9.73
CA ALA A 16 -17.18 42.43 -8.45
C ALA A 16 -18.10 41.83 -7.41
N LEU A 17 -18.08 40.51 -7.26
CA LEU A 17 -18.55 39.81 -6.05
C LEU A 17 -18.60 38.31 -6.38
N VAL A 18 -17.49 37.63 -6.32
CA VAL A 18 -17.26 36.32 -5.68
C VAL A 18 -15.74 36.04 -5.74
N ALA A 19 -14.94 36.94 -5.21
CA ALA A 19 -13.69 36.55 -4.62
C ALA A 19 -14.04 36.31 -3.14
N ALA A 20 -14.55 35.12 -2.82
CA ALA A 20 -14.48 34.66 -1.46
C ALA A 20 -13.01 34.75 -1.06
N PRO A 21 -12.63 35.47 0.00
CA PRO A 21 -11.30 35.41 0.49
C PRO A 21 -11.11 33.97 0.98
N TRP A 22 -10.34 33.19 0.27
CA TRP A 22 -9.55 32.18 0.90
C TRP A 22 -8.69 32.97 1.89
N VAL A 23 -9.20 33.10 3.09
CA VAL A 23 -8.39 33.53 4.22
C VAL A 23 -7.38 32.40 4.35
N ALA A 24 -6.26 32.57 3.63
CA ALA A 24 -5.02 31.99 4.03
C ALA A 24 -4.82 32.51 5.46
N ARG A 25 -5.30 31.73 6.43
CA ARG A 25 -4.92 31.87 7.83
C ARG A 25 -3.42 31.60 7.79
N ALA A 26 -2.65 32.66 7.58
CA ALA A 26 -1.22 32.64 7.72
C ALA A 26 -0.98 32.08 9.12
N ALA A 27 -0.77 30.77 9.20
CA ALA A 27 -0.22 30.16 10.37
C ALA A 27 1.16 30.81 10.52
N SER A 28 1.29 31.72 11.44
CA SER A 28 2.60 32.27 11.90
C SER A 28 3.35 31.19 12.69
N GLY A 29 3.35 29.94 12.19
CA GLY A 29 3.92 28.78 12.81
C GLY A 29 4.99 28.17 11.93
N LYS A 30 6.08 27.67 12.55
CA LYS A 30 7.12 26.89 11.90
C LYS A 30 6.48 25.70 11.18
N SER A 31 6.79 25.47 9.89
CA SER A 31 6.43 24.24 9.20
C SER A 31 7.36 23.09 9.61
N ILE A 32 6.84 21.87 9.62
CA ILE A 32 7.61 20.65 9.83
C ILE A 32 7.73 19.95 8.47
N LYS A 33 8.96 19.87 7.95
CA LYS A 33 9.21 19.18 6.70
C LYS A 33 9.19 17.68 6.90
N VAL A 34 8.37 16.99 6.10
CA VAL A 34 8.26 15.51 6.07
C VAL A 34 8.54 15.01 4.67
N GLY A 35 9.49 14.10 4.54
CA GLY A 35 9.79 13.42 3.28
C GLY A 35 8.67 12.44 2.90
N VAL A 36 8.16 12.56 1.68
CA VAL A 36 7.18 11.62 1.09
C VAL A 36 7.86 10.95 -0.11
N LEU A 37 8.41 9.77 0.14
CA LEU A 37 9.31 9.09 -0.80
C LEU A 37 8.66 7.84 -1.39
N HIS A 38 8.36 7.87 -2.69
CA HIS A 38 7.73 6.74 -3.40
C HIS A 38 8.25 6.63 -4.84
N PRO A 39 8.19 5.44 -5.47
CA PRO A 39 8.56 5.24 -6.87
C PRO A 39 7.42 5.73 -7.79
N VAL A 40 7.34 7.02 -8.07
CA VAL A 40 6.25 7.60 -8.89
C VAL A 40 6.54 7.61 -10.38
N THR A 41 7.75 7.17 -10.78
CA THR A 41 8.14 6.88 -12.17
C THR A 41 8.74 5.48 -12.27
N GLY A 42 8.84 4.93 -13.50
CA GLY A 42 9.35 3.58 -13.75
C GLY A 42 8.29 2.48 -13.64
N ALA A 43 8.73 1.24 -13.44
CA ALA A 43 7.85 0.05 -13.46
C ALA A 43 6.78 0.04 -12.35
N LEU A 44 7.06 0.67 -11.22
CA LEU A 44 6.19 0.71 -10.04
C LEU A 44 5.39 2.02 -9.93
N ALA A 45 5.39 2.84 -10.98
CA ALA A 45 4.84 4.20 -10.95
C ALA A 45 3.39 4.27 -10.47
N TYR A 46 2.54 3.36 -10.91
CA TYR A 46 1.13 3.35 -10.50
C TYR A 46 1.00 3.23 -8.96
N SER A 47 1.57 2.20 -8.37
CA SER A 47 1.49 1.97 -6.93
C SER A 47 2.18 3.08 -6.12
N GLY A 48 3.32 3.58 -6.60
CA GLY A 48 4.02 4.71 -5.98
C GLY A 48 3.21 6.00 -5.98
N GLN A 49 2.46 6.27 -7.05
CA GLN A 49 1.53 7.41 -7.12
C GLN A 49 0.36 7.25 -6.16
N GLN A 50 -0.18 6.03 -6.01
CA GLN A 50 -1.24 5.74 -5.04
C GLN A 50 -0.76 5.91 -3.59
N CYS A 51 0.45 5.44 -3.25
CA CYS A 51 1.07 5.70 -1.95
C CYS A 51 1.23 7.20 -1.69
N ARG A 52 1.82 7.95 -2.65
CA ARG A 52 1.97 9.41 -2.53
C ARG A 52 0.63 10.11 -2.32
N LEU A 53 -0.41 9.70 -3.04
CA LEU A 53 -1.77 10.23 -2.84
C LEU A 53 -2.24 10.00 -1.41
N GLY A 54 -2.06 8.80 -0.85
CA GLY A 54 -2.40 8.48 0.53
C GLY A 54 -1.70 9.40 1.53
N ALA A 55 -0.38 9.61 1.38
CA ALA A 55 0.39 10.51 2.24
C ALA A 55 -0.11 11.96 2.16
N LEU A 56 -0.36 12.46 0.96
CA LEU A 56 -0.81 13.84 0.75
C LEU A 56 -2.22 14.09 1.30
N LEU A 57 -3.13 13.10 1.20
CA LEU A 57 -4.46 13.18 1.80
C LEU A 57 -4.38 13.21 3.33
N ALA A 58 -3.49 12.42 3.94
CA ALA A 58 -3.28 12.47 5.38
C ALA A 58 -2.69 13.82 5.84
N ILE A 59 -1.69 14.34 5.11
CA ILE A 59 -1.11 15.66 5.40
C ILE A 59 -2.17 16.77 5.26
N GLU A 60 -3.03 16.71 4.25
CA GLU A 60 -4.16 17.62 4.08
C GLU A 60 -5.08 17.60 5.31
N ASP A 61 -5.44 16.41 5.81
CA ASP A 61 -6.30 16.25 6.98
C ASP A 61 -5.66 16.76 8.26
N ILE A 62 -4.37 16.44 8.49
CA ILE A 62 -3.61 16.93 9.64
C ILE A 62 -3.55 18.45 9.63
N ASN A 63 -3.24 19.05 8.49
CA ASN A 63 -3.10 20.49 8.36
C ASN A 63 -4.47 21.21 8.51
N ASN A 64 -5.54 20.65 7.94
CA ASN A 64 -6.89 21.17 8.09
C ASN A 64 -7.43 21.06 9.53
N ALA A 65 -6.96 20.06 10.29
CA ALA A 65 -7.26 19.91 11.72
C ALA A 65 -6.45 20.87 12.62
N GLY A 66 -5.62 21.75 12.02
CA GLY A 66 -4.83 22.76 12.72
C GLY A 66 -3.36 22.39 12.92
N GLY A 67 -2.84 21.43 12.16
CA GLY A 67 -1.43 20.99 12.19
C GLY A 67 -1.07 20.24 13.47
N ILE A 68 0.20 20.20 13.80
CA ILE A 68 0.73 19.54 15.00
C ILE A 68 0.54 20.48 16.21
N ARG A 69 -0.51 20.23 16.98
CA ARG A 69 -0.99 21.12 18.05
C ARG A 69 0.02 21.30 19.16
N SER A 70 0.71 20.24 19.56
CA SER A 70 1.75 20.27 20.58
C SER A 70 2.95 21.14 20.19
N GLN A 71 3.05 21.53 18.93
CA GLN A 71 4.09 22.38 18.36
C GLN A 71 3.51 23.72 17.86
N GLY A 72 2.46 24.22 18.51
CA GLY A 72 1.84 25.51 18.19
C GLY A 72 1.03 25.52 16.90
N GLY A 73 0.55 24.36 16.45
CA GLY A 73 -0.20 24.21 15.20
C GLY A 73 0.72 24.21 13.97
N ALA A 74 1.95 23.76 14.10
CA ALA A 74 2.91 23.66 12.99
C ALA A 74 2.32 22.78 11.87
N LEU A 75 2.28 23.30 10.64
CA LEU A 75 1.79 22.57 9.48
C LEU A 75 2.86 21.61 8.96
N ILE A 76 2.44 20.46 8.48
CA ILE A 76 3.33 19.54 7.78
C ILE A 76 3.53 20.03 6.34
N GLU A 77 4.79 20.22 5.95
CA GLU A 77 5.23 20.56 4.61
C GLU A 77 5.81 19.30 3.94
N PRO A 78 5.16 18.72 2.91
CA PRO A 78 5.67 17.54 2.25
C PRO A 78 6.86 17.86 1.35
N VAL A 79 7.98 17.16 1.54
CA VAL A 79 9.13 17.15 0.62
C VAL A 79 9.04 15.88 -0.23
N LEU A 80 8.68 16.04 -1.51
CA LEU A 80 8.39 14.93 -2.40
C LEU A 80 9.68 14.35 -3.01
N GLY A 81 9.87 13.03 -2.95
CA GLY A 81 10.97 12.32 -3.60
C GLY A 81 10.46 11.23 -4.55
N ASP A 82 11.20 10.98 -5.62
CA ASP A 82 10.91 9.91 -6.58
C ASP A 82 12.03 8.86 -6.58
N ALA A 83 11.73 7.67 -6.07
CA ALA A 83 12.66 6.55 -6.09
C ALA A 83 12.83 5.91 -7.48
N GLN A 84 12.13 6.38 -8.52
CA GLN A 84 12.27 5.93 -9.92
C GLN A 84 12.23 4.39 -10.08
N SER A 85 11.49 3.70 -9.21
CA SER A 85 11.42 2.23 -9.13
C SER A 85 12.78 1.54 -8.91
N ARG A 86 13.77 2.22 -8.32
CA ARG A 86 15.14 1.73 -8.11
C ARG A 86 15.63 2.06 -6.69
N PRO A 87 16.28 1.10 -6.00
CA PRO A 87 16.82 1.30 -4.65
C PRO A 87 17.83 2.45 -4.57
N GLU A 88 18.73 2.57 -5.56
CA GLU A 88 19.78 3.58 -5.60
C GLU A 88 19.22 4.99 -5.73
N ALA A 89 18.17 5.15 -6.57
CA ALA A 89 17.48 6.42 -6.72
C ALA A 89 16.75 6.79 -5.41
N GLY A 90 16.12 5.83 -4.75
CA GLY A 90 15.52 6.04 -3.43
C GLY A 90 16.53 6.48 -2.39
N ALA A 91 17.69 5.84 -2.33
CA ALA A 91 18.79 6.22 -1.42
C ALA A 91 19.28 7.66 -1.71
N ALA A 92 19.46 8.03 -2.97
CA ALA A 92 19.85 9.39 -3.34
C ALA A 92 18.79 10.44 -2.97
N GLU A 93 17.51 10.12 -3.05
CA GLU A 93 16.45 11.02 -2.59
C GLU A 93 16.47 11.21 -1.06
N VAL A 94 16.85 10.20 -0.27
CA VAL A 94 17.03 10.34 1.18
C VAL A 94 18.16 11.34 1.50
N GLU A 95 19.27 11.31 0.76
CA GLU A 95 20.36 12.29 0.92
C GLU A 95 19.84 13.73 0.67
N LYS A 96 19.10 13.95 -0.43
CA LYS A 96 18.49 15.26 -0.73
C LYS A 96 17.47 15.69 0.34
N MET A 97 16.66 14.77 0.85
CA MET A 97 15.72 15.04 1.94
C MET A 97 16.45 15.43 3.22
N ASN A 98 17.58 14.79 3.52
CA ASN A 98 18.43 15.17 4.65
C ASN A 98 18.98 16.59 4.49
N GLU A 99 19.49 16.94 3.30
CA GLU A 99 19.95 18.29 2.97
C GLU A 99 18.82 19.33 3.05
N ALA A 100 17.60 18.96 2.64
CA ALA A 100 16.43 19.82 2.76
C ALA A 100 15.93 19.99 4.20
N GLY A 101 16.52 19.28 5.16
CA GLY A 101 16.20 19.39 6.58
C GLY A 101 14.87 18.74 6.96
N VAL A 102 14.47 17.63 6.33
CA VAL A 102 13.27 16.89 6.74
C VAL A 102 13.46 16.29 8.13
N SER A 103 12.37 16.26 8.91
CA SER A 103 12.34 15.71 10.26
C SER A 103 12.11 14.21 10.29
N ALA A 104 11.38 13.67 9.31
CA ALA A 104 11.07 12.25 9.16
C ALA A 104 10.71 11.93 7.71
N ILE A 105 10.72 10.63 7.33
CA ILE A 105 10.29 10.14 6.01
C ILE A 105 9.15 9.15 6.19
N VAL A 106 8.17 9.16 5.28
CA VAL A 106 7.18 8.12 5.06
C VAL A 106 7.35 7.53 3.65
N GLY A 107 7.36 6.21 3.54
CA GLY A 107 7.56 5.44 2.30
C GLY A 107 8.25 4.10 2.57
N ALA A 108 8.82 3.43 1.57
CA ALA A 108 8.90 3.79 0.14
C ALA A 108 8.30 2.68 -0.75
N TYR A 109 7.17 2.12 -0.37
CA TYR A 109 6.42 1.09 -1.10
C TYR A 109 7.16 -0.23 -1.28
N ALA A 110 8.10 -0.31 -2.22
CA ALA A 110 8.76 -1.57 -2.59
C ALA A 110 9.85 -1.98 -1.59
N SER A 111 9.87 -3.26 -1.24
CA SER A 111 10.79 -3.80 -0.21
C SER A 111 12.27 -3.48 -0.45
N ALA A 112 12.75 -3.62 -1.69
CA ALA A 112 14.14 -3.32 -2.03
C ALA A 112 14.46 -1.81 -1.90
N ILE A 113 13.50 -0.95 -2.23
CA ILE A 113 13.64 0.50 -2.06
C ILE A 113 13.63 0.84 -0.56
N CYS A 114 12.68 0.30 0.22
CA CYS A 114 12.65 0.49 1.67
C CYS A 114 13.94 0.03 2.35
N LEU A 115 14.50 -1.09 1.91
CA LEU A 115 15.78 -1.59 2.45
C LEU A 115 16.91 -0.59 2.26
N ALA A 116 17.03 0.02 1.08
CA ALA A 116 18.05 1.02 0.78
C ALA A 116 17.79 2.35 1.49
N THR A 117 16.54 2.86 1.45
CA THR A 117 16.19 4.16 1.99
C THR A 117 16.28 4.21 3.52
N THR A 118 15.85 3.14 4.22
CA THR A 118 15.97 3.06 5.68
C THR A 118 17.44 2.96 6.12
N GLN A 119 18.31 2.27 5.36
CA GLN A 119 19.74 2.22 5.62
C GLN A 119 20.41 3.58 5.42
N THR A 120 20.03 4.30 4.37
CA THR A 120 20.56 5.64 4.12
C THR A 120 20.07 6.63 5.19
N ALA A 121 18.80 6.58 5.56
CA ALA A 121 18.22 7.41 6.60
C ALA A 121 18.89 7.20 7.99
N ALA A 122 19.34 5.97 8.27
CA ALA A 122 20.03 5.63 9.51
C ALA A 122 21.35 6.40 9.70
N LYS A 123 22.07 6.74 8.61
CA LYS A 123 23.30 7.56 8.67
C LYS A 123 23.07 8.91 9.36
N TYR A 124 21.85 9.43 9.28
CA TYR A 124 21.46 10.75 9.76
C TYR A 124 20.53 10.70 10.99
N GLY A 125 20.29 9.50 11.53
CA GLY A 125 19.28 9.31 12.58
C GLY A 125 17.87 9.74 12.13
N LEU A 126 17.61 9.78 10.82
CA LEU A 126 16.38 10.27 10.22
C LEU A 126 15.27 9.21 10.36
N PRO A 127 14.19 9.49 11.13
CA PRO A 127 13.08 8.55 11.31
C PRO A 127 12.46 8.17 9.95
N HIS A 128 12.24 6.88 9.75
CA HIS A 128 11.63 6.36 8.53
C HIS A 128 10.45 5.45 8.87
N VAL A 129 9.23 5.92 8.61
CA VAL A 129 8.01 5.12 8.73
C VAL A 129 7.80 4.38 7.42
N VAL A 130 7.97 3.05 7.46
CA VAL A 130 7.74 2.18 6.30
C VAL A 130 6.25 1.89 6.20
N ASP A 131 5.66 2.27 5.07
CA ASP A 131 4.23 2.18 4.80
C ASP A 131 3.78 0.79 4.32
N VAL A 132 4.31 0.31 3.19
CA VAL A 132 3.88 -0.90 2.50
C VAL A 132 4.97 -1.97 2.44
N GLY A 133 6.25 -1.61 2.47
CA GLY A 133 7.37 -2.54 2.30
C GLY A 133 7.34 -3.72 3.30
N VAL A 134 7.26 -4.95 2.78
CA VAL A 134 6.95 -6.16 3.58
C VAL A 134 8.16 -7.03 3.93
N ALA A 135 9.33 -6.87 3.28
CA ALA A 135 10.49 -7.72 3.56
C ALA A 135 10.94 -7.58 5.02
N ASP A 136 11.11 -8.71 5.72
CA ASP A 136 11.48 -8.69 7.14
C ASP A 136 12.87 -8.10 7.36
N GLN A 137 13.77 -8.24 6.39
CA GLN A 137 15.09 -7.62 6.41
C GLN A 137 15.05 -6.10 6.60
N ILE A 138 13.95 -5.43 6.29
CA ILE A 138 13.80 -3.98 6.51
C ILE A 138 13.96 -3.64 8.00
N VAL A 139 13.45 -4.48 8.89
CA VAL A 139 13.46 -4.27 10.35
C VAL A 139 14.39 -5.21 11.11
N GLU A 140 14.95 -6.25 10.49
CA GLU A 140 15.83 -7.23 11.15
C GLU A 140 17.32 -6.78 11.21
N ARG A 141 17.66 -5.56 10.78
CA ARG A 141 19.04 -5.04 10.74
C ARG A 141 19.47 -4.27 11.99
N GLY A 142 18.61 -4.19 13.00
CA GLY A 142 18.91 -3.44 14.24
C GLY A 142 18.91 -1.91 14.07
N LEU A 143 18.26 -1.37 13.02
CA LEU A 143 18.14 0.07 12.81
C LEU A 143 17.14 0.67 13.80
N THR A 144 17.56 1.71 14.53
CA THR A 144 16.73 2.38 15.55
C THR A 144 15.84 3.49 15.00
N ASN A 145 15.98 3.80 13.70
CA ASN A 145 15.23 4.85 12.99
C ASN A 145 14.15 4.30 12.06
N THR A 146 13.92 2.99 12.05
CA THR A 146 13.05 2.32 11.06
C THR A 146 11.84 1.72 11.75
N PHE A 147 10.63 2.08 11.29
CA PHE A 147 9.36 1.68 11.89
C PHE A 147 8.39 1.21 10.80
N ARG A 148 8.20 -0.12 10.68
CA ARG A 148 7.26 -0.69 9.71
C ARG A 148 5.87 -0.77 10.31
N PHE A 149 4.93 -0.01 9.74
CA PHE A 149 3.55 0.04 10.22
C PHE A 149 2.76 -1.24 9.91
N GLY A 150 2.88 -1.76 8.69
CA GLY A 150 2.19 -2.99 8.26
C GLY A 150 2.85 -4.29 8.70
N PRO A 151 2.22 -5.45 8.46
CA PRO A 151 2.81 -6.75 8.71
C PRO A 151 3.95 -7.04 7.72
N GLY A 152 4.93 -7.85 8.16
CA GLY A 152 5.98 -8.39 7.29
C GLY A 152 5.51 -9.59 6.46
N TYR A 153 6.27 -9.94 5.42
CA TYR A 153 5.89 -11.03 4.53
C TYR A 153 5.93 -12.40 5.21
N ARG A 154 6.73 -12.60 6.26
CA ARG A 154 6.70 -13.83 7.07
C ARG A 154 5.34 -14.03 7.73
N MET A 155 4.82 -12.98 8.36
CA MET A 155 3.48 -12.98 8.94
C MET A 155 2.41 -13.20 7.87
N CYS A 156 2.49 -12.47 6.75
CA CYS A 156 1.52 -12.57 5.67
C CYS A 156 1.51 -13.96 5.03
N SER A 157 2.69 -14.55 4.77
CA SER A 157 2.81 -15.89 4.17
C SER A 157 2.30 -16.99 5.10
N ALA A 158 2.66 -16.94 6.39
CA ALA A 158 2.14 -17.90 7.38
C ALA A 158 0.61 -17.83 7.47
N ARG A 159 0.07 -16.62 7.62
CA ARG A 159 -1.38 -16.41 7.70
C ARG A 159 -2.11 -16.80 6.41
N ALA A 160 -1.47 -16.56 5.25
CA ALA A 160 -2.02 -16.96 3.96
C ALA A 160 -2.15 -18.48 3.86
N VAL A 161 -1.12 -19.24 4.26
CA VAL A 161 -1.17 -20.71 4.20
C VAL A 161 -2.18 -21.28 5.20
N GLU A 162 -2.23 -20.75 6.43
CA GLU A 162 -3.26 -21.11 7.43
C GLU A 162 -4.68 -20.89 6.88
N ASN A 163 -4.93 -19.72 6.29
CA ASN A 163 -6.22 -19.39 5.69
C ASN A 163 -6.56 -20.28 4.49
N LEU A 164 -5.58 -20.59 3.64
CA LEU A 164 -5.77 -21.49 2.50
C LEU A 164 -6.14 -22.90 2.96
N ASP A 165 -5.45 -23.43 3.97
CA ASP A 165 -5.80 -24.74 4.56
C ASP A 165 -7.21 -24.73 5.16
N ALA A 166 -7.58 -23.67 5.88
CA ALA A 166 -8.92 -23.52 6.44
C ALA A 166 -10.01 -23.52 5.34
N LEU A 167 -9.78 -22.77 4.23
CA LEU A 167 -10.68 -22.77 3.06
C LEU A 167 -10.77 -24.15 2.42
N ASN A 168 -9.62 -24.79 2.20
CA ASN A 168 -9.54 -26.10 1.56
C ASN A 168 -10.21 -27.19 2.40
N THR A 169 -9.95 -27.18 3.72
CA THR A 169 -10.57 -28.11 4.67
C THR A 169 -12.08 -27.90 4.76
N GLY A 170 -12.54 -26.64 4.79
CA GLY A 170 -13.97 -26.33 4.81
C GLY A 170 -14.74 -26.71 3.54
N ALA A 171 -14.02 -27.04 2.46
CA ALA A 171 -14.56 -27.50 1.18
C ALA A 171 -14.23 -28.98 0.87
N ASP A 172 -13.94 -29.80 1.89
CA ASP A 172 -13.57 -31.23 1.71
C ASP A 172 -12.26 -31.46 0.91
N LYS A 173 -11.32 -30.55 1.03
CA LYS A 173 -9.95 -30.63 0.46
C LYS A 173 -9.89 -30.86 -1.05
N PRO A 174 -10.58 -30.05 -1.87
CA PRO A 174 -10.57 -30.21 -3.32
C PRO A 174 -9.22 -29.89 -3.96
N ALA A 175 -8.35 -29.14 -3.32
CA ALA A 175 -7.06 -28.70 -3.86
C ALA A 175 -5.90 -29.37 -3.13
N LYS A 176 -4.88 -29.81 -3.92
CA LYS A 176 -3.66 -30.47 -3.42
C LYS A 176 -2.39 -29.89 -3.99
N THR A 177 -2.45 -29.33 -5.19
CA THR A 177 -1.26 -28.91 -5.94
C THR A 177 -1.23 -27.40 -6.14
N VAL A 178 -0.04 -26.81 -6.00
CA VAL A 178 0.18 -25.36 -6.07
C VAL A 178 1.28 -25.05 -7.06
N MET A 179 1.13 -23.96 -7.80
CA MET A 179 2.17 -23.33 -8.59
C MET A 179 2.34 -21.88 -8.15
N ILE A 180 3.59 -21.48 -7.88
CA ILE A 180 3.93 -20.12 -7.46
C ILE A 180 4.56 -19.40 -8.65
N VAL A 181 4.08 -18.19 -8.96
CA VAL A 181 4.66 -17.31 -9.98
C VAL A 181 5.00 -15.98 -9.32
N HIS A 182 6.30 -15.63 -9.30
CA HIS A 182 6.74 -14.46 -8.55
C HIS A 182 7.73 -13.60 -9.34
N GLU A 183 7.72 -12.29 -9.06
CA GLU A 183 8.78 -11.41 -9.52
C GLU A 183 10.07 -11.64 -8.72
N GLU A 184 11.24 -11.33 -9.31
CA GLU A 184 12.52 -11.76 -8.76
C GLU A 184 13.15 -10.81 -7.73
N SER A 185 12.50 -9.66 -7.41
CA SER A 185 13.03 -8.73 -6.41
C SER A 185 12.88 -9.28 -4.98
N LEU A 186 13.39 -8.52 -4.01
CA LEU A 186 13.34 -8.87 -2.59
C LEU A 186 11.93 -9.24 -2.11
N PHE A 187 10.88 -8.58 -2.65
CA PHE A 187 9.49 -8.86 -2.30
C PHE A 187 9.04 -10.23 -2.80
N GLY A 188 9.05 -10.45 -4.12
CA GLY A 188 8.51 -11.67 -4.72
C GLY A 188 9.34 -12.90 -4.38
N ALA A 189 10.68 -12.80 -4.44
CA ALA A 189 11.56 -13.89 -4.09
C ALA A 189 11.43 -14.30 -2.60
N GLY A 190 11.35 -13.33 -1.69
CA GLY A 190 11.16 -13.60 -0.27
C GLY A 190 9.80 -14.23 0.04
N THR A 191 8.73 -13.73 -0.56
CA THR A 191 7.38 -14.29 -0.42
C THR A 191 7.34 -15.74 -0.95
N ALA A 192 7.89 -15.98 -2.15
CA ALA A 192 7.93 -17.33 -2.74
C ALA A 192 8.74 -18.33 -1.89
N ALA A 193 9.87 -17.91 -1.32
CA ALA A 193 10.67 -18.74 -0.43
C ALA A 193 9.90 -19.14 0.84
N LEU A 194 9.19 -18.19 1.47
CA LEU A 194 8.38 -18.44 2.66
C LEU A 194 7.21 -19.38 2.34
N LEU A 195 6.47 -19.13 1.26
CA LEU A 195 5.38 -19.99 0.81
C LEU A 195 5.87 -21.41 0.50
N SER A 196 7.04 -21.54 -0.14
CA SER A 196 7.64 -22.83 -0.44
C SER A 196 8.01 -23.62 0.81
N SER A 197 8.33 -22.94 1.90
CA SER A 197 8.59 -23.54 3.22
C SER A 197 7.31 -23.90 3.98
N GLU A 198 6.24 -23.11 3.85
CA GLU A 198 5.03 -23.27 4.65
C GLU A 198 4.00 -24.23 4.02
N LEU A 199 3.75 -24.14 2.71
CA LEU A 199 2.72 -24.92 2.02
C LEU A 199 2.83 -26.44 2.26
N PRO A 200 4.02 -27.08 2.22
CA PRO A 200 4.14 -28.52 2.44
C PRO A 200 3.71 -28.96 3.85
N LYS A 201 3.84 -28.09 4.87
CA LYS A 201 3.44 -28.38 6.25
C LYS A 201 1.92 -28.61 6.38
N TYR A 202 1.14 -28.08 5.44
CA TYR A 202 -0.31 -28.21 5.35
C TYR A 202 -0.76 -29.22 4.27
N GLY A 203 0.20 -29.98 3.71
CA GLY A 203 -0.10 -31.04 2.74
C GLY A 203 -0.27 -30.58 1.30
N PHE A 204 0.10 -29.34 0.97
CA PHE A 204 0.12 -28.87 -0.41
C PHE A 204 1.41 -29.27 -1.11
N GLU A 205 1.29 -29.88 -2.29
CA GLU A 205 2.42 -30.19 -3.17
C GLU A 205 2.71 -29.01 -4.10
N ILE A 206 3.91 -28.47 -4.01
CA ILE A 206 4.36 -27.42 -4.93
C ILE A 206 4.86 -28.08 -6.22
N LYS A 207 4.09 -27.93 -7.29
CA LYS A 207 4.45 -28.47 -8.61
C LYS A 207 5.58 -27.68 -9.25
N GLU A 208 5.56 -26.36 -9.06
CA GLU A 208 6.55 -25.48 -9.67
C GLU A 208 6.58 -24.10 -9.00
N VAL A 209 7.77 -23.50 -8.99
CA VAL A 209 8.02 -22.11 -8.63
C VAL A 209 8.68 -21.43 -9.82
N ILE A 210 8.01 -20.47 -10.42
CA ILE A 210 8.52 -19.72 -11.58
C ILE A 210 8.81 -18.29 -11.18
N LYS A 211 10.06 -17.85 -11.38
CA LYS A 211 10.46 -16.46 -11.25
C LYS A 211 10.47 -15.74 -12.60
N HIS A 212 10.24 -14.45 -12.58
CA HIS A 212 10.38 -13.56 -13.74
C HIS A 212 10.94 -12.19 -13.34
N PRO A 213 11.60 -11.47 -14.28
CA PRO A 213 12.06 -10.11 -14.06
C PRO A 213 10.91 -9.12 -13.78
N ASN A 214 11.24 -7.99 -13.16
CA ASN A 214 10.39 -6.82 -13.09
C ASN A 214 11.10 -5.63 -13.80
N PRO A 215 10.52 -5.11 -14.89
CA PRO A 215 9.23 -5.46 -15.50
C PRO A 215 9.29 -6.69 -16.43
N THR A 216 8.23 -7.51 -16.41
CA THR A 216 7.95 -8.52 -17.44
C THR A 216 6.69 -8.14 -18.21
N ARG A 217 6.73 -8.22 -19.54
CA ARG A 217 5.64 -7.80 -20.44
C ARG A 217 4.88 -8.96 -21.08
N ASP A 218 5.48 -10.15 -21.14
CA ASP A 218 4.90 -11.34 -21.75
C ASP A 218 4.94 -12.52 -20.79
N PHE A 219 3.77 -13.09 -20.54
CA PHE A 219 3.57 -14.26 -19.67
C PHE A 219 3.12 -15.52 -20.44
N ASN A 220 3.11 -15.48 -21.77
CA ASN A 220 2.60 -16.59 -22.58
C ASN A 220 3.32 -17.91 -22.28
N ASN A 221 4.64 -17.92 -22.21
CA ASN A 221 5.40 -19.14 -21.92
C ASN A 221 5.17 -19.65 -20.49
N ILE A 222 5.03 -18.76 -19.52
CA ILE A 222 4.71 -19.11 -18.13
C ILE A 222 3.34 -19.77 -18.06
N VAL A 223 2.35 -19.22 -18.78
CA VAL A 223 0.99 -19.75 -18.82
C VAL A 223 0.90 -21.06 -19.61
N LEU A 224 1.67 -21.25 -20.68
CA LEU A 224 1.79 -22.54 -21.36
C LEU A 224 2.32 -23.64 -20.44
N ARG A 225 3.33 -23.29 -19.63
CA ARG A 225 3.87 -24.20 -18.63
C ARG A 225 2.86 -24.49 -17.52
N MET A 226 2.12 -23.48 -17.08
CA MET A 226 1.03 -23.63 -16.12
C MET A 226 -0.06 -24.59 -16.64
N ARG A 227 -0.41 -24.52 -17.94
CA ARG A 227 -1.35 -25.48 -18.57
C ARG A 227 -0.81 -26.91 -18.54
N ALA A 228 0.48 -27.09 -18.81
CA ALA A 228 1.11 -28.43 -18.82
C ALA A 228 1.15 -29.03 -17.41
N VAL A 229 1.44 -28.23 -16.40
CA VAL A 229 1.50 -28.63 -14.99
C VAL A 229 0.10 -28.85 -14.41
N ASN A 230 -0.89 -28.05 -14.84
CA ASN A 230 -2.28 -28.08 -14.40
C ASN A 230 -2.44 -28.06 -12.86
N PRO A 231 -1.93 -27.03 -12.15
CA PRO A 231 -2.03 -26.95 -10.71
C PRO A 231 -3.46 -26.67 -10.27
N ASP A 232 -3.84 -27.15 -9.08
CA ASP A 232 -5.14 -26.80 -8.47
C ASP A 232 -5.21 -25.32 -8.09
N ILE A 233 -4.09 -24.75 -7.61
CA ILE A 233 -3.99 -23.38 -7.15
C ILE A 233 -2.81 -22.69 -7.84
N VAL A 234 -3.02 -21.46 -8.28
CA VAL A 234 -1.96 -20.56 -8.71
C VAL A 234 -1.80 -19.45 -7.68
N ILE A 235 -0.57 -19.25 -7.21
CA ILE A 235 -0.22 -18.18 -6.27
C ILE A 235 0.68 -17.16 -6.98
N PRO A 236 0.13 -16.00 -7.41
CA PRO A 236 0.92 -14.89 -7.92
C PRO A 236 1.48 -14.03 -6.76
N ALA A 237 2.79 -13.77 -6.78
CA ALA A 237 3.47 -12.81 -5.90
C ALA A 237 4.14 -11.73 -6.77
N ASN A 238 3.35 -10.80 -7.27
CA ASN A 238 3.71 -9.87 -8.34
C ASN A 238 3.25 -8.45 -8.00
N TYR A 239 3.95 -7.45 -8.54
CA TYR A 239 3.46 -6.07 -8.57
C TYR A 239 2.29 -5.91 -9.54
N TYR A 240 1.61 -4.77 -9.49
CA TYR A 240 0.35 -4.51 -10.20
C TYR A 240 0.38 -4.88 -11.69
N ASN A 241 1.38 -4.40 -12.43
CA ASN A 241 1.43 -4.57 -13.89
C ASN A 241 1.61 -6.03 -14.29
N GLU A 242 2.57 -6.72 -13.68
CA GLU A 242 2.87 -8.13 -13.95
C GLU A 242 1.72 -9.02 -13.52
N TYR A 243 1.07 -8.72 -12.40
CA TYR A 243 -0.10 -9.42 -11.92
C TYR A 243 -1.23 -9.36 -12.96
N ALA A 244 -1.57 -8.17 -13.44
CA ALA A 244 -2.62 -7.97 -14.43
C ALA A 244 -2.30 -8.68 -15.77
N LEU A 245 -1.04 -8.61 -16.23
CA LEU A 245 -0.60 -9.26 -17.46
C LEU A 245 -0.63 -10.79 -17.36
N LEU A 246 -0.19 -11.35 -16.21
CA LEU A 246 -0.25 -12.78 -15.95
C LEU A 246 -1.70 -13.29 -16.02
N LEU A 247 -2.63 -12.64 -15.33
CA LEU A 247 -4.03 -13.09 -15.30
C LEU A 247 -4.72 -12.91 -16.66
N ARG A 248 -4.39 -11.87 -17.42
CA ARG A 248 -4.86 -11.74 -18.81
C ARG A 248 -4.38 -12.89 -19.68
N ALA A 249 -3.11 -13.25 -19.60
CA ALA A 249 -2.55 -14.38 -20.33
C ALA A 249 -3.21 -15.71 -19.92
N MET A 250 -3.47 -15.93 -18.63
CA MET A 250 -4.22 -17.08 -18.14
C MET A 250 -5.62 -17.15 -18.75
N LYS A 251 -6.37 -16.04 -18.78
CA LYS A 251 -7.69 -15.97 -19.39
C LYS A 251 -7.64 -16.27 -20.90
N GLN A 252 -6.70 -15.65 -21.62
CA GLN A 252 -6.54 -15.84 -23.08
C GLN A 252 -6.24 -17.30 -23.42
N GLN A 253 -5.43 -17.97 -22.62
CA GLN A 253 -5.05 -19.38 -22.81
C GLN A 253 -6.00 -20.36 -22.11
N LYS A 254 -7.10 -19.88 -21.53
CA LYS A 254 -8.13 -20.66 -20.84
C LYS A 254 -7.58 -21.52 -19.70
N VAL A 255 -6.59 -21.02 -18.98
CA VAL A 255 -6.09 -21.64 -17.75
C VAL A 255 -7.00 -21.22 -16.59
N ARG A 256 -7.64 -22.22 -15.97
CA ARG A 256 -8.62 -22.02 -14.88
C ARG A 256 -8.30 -22.96 -13.72
N PRO A 257 -7.44 -22.55 -12.79
CA PRO A 257 -7.21 -23.32 -11.58
C PRO A 257 -8.46 -23.28 -10.67
N LYS A 258 -8.52 -24.16 -9.69
CA LYS A 258 -9.58 -24.16 -8.67
C LYS A 258 -9.57 -22.88 -7.82
N ALA A 259 -8.40 -22.22 -7.70
CA ALA A 259 -8.29 -20.89 -7.13
C ALA A 259 -7.07 -20.13 -7.68
N ILE A 260 -7.23 -18.82 -7.84
CA ILE A 260 -6.14 -17.84 -7.88
C ILE A 260 -6.06 -17.29 -6.47
N TYR A 261 -5.00 -17.64 -5.75
CA TYR A 261 -4.81 -17.32 -4.35
C TYR A 261 -3.58 -16.44 -4.18
N SER A 262 -3.79 -15.14 -4.15
CA SER A 262 -2.71 -14.16 -4.04
C SER A 262 -2.21 -14.04 -2.61
N VAL A 263 -0.92 -13.74 -2.48
CA VAL A 263 -0.32 -13.31 -1.22
C VAL A 263 0.39 -12.00 -1.48
N LEU A 264 -0.11 -10.93 -0.87
CA LEU A 264 0.34 -9.56 -1.11
C LEU A 264 0.21 -9.19 -2.61
N GLY A 265 -0.88 -9.60 -3.24
CA GLY A 265 -1.12 -9.44 -4.67
C GLY A 265 -1.33 -7.98 -5.06
N GLY A 266 -0.41 -7.43 -5.87
CA GLY A 266 -0.39 -6.00 -6.20
C GLY A 266 -1.62 -5.46 -6.93
N ALA A 267 -2.39 -6.31 -7.64
CA ALA A 267 -3.60 -5.90 -8.34
C ALA A 267 -4.89 -6.36 -7.65
N ALA A 268 -4.88 -7.50 -6.97
CA ALA A 268 -6.09 -8.10 -6.38
C ALA A 268 -6.74 -7.20 -5.32
N SER A 269 -5.96 -6.39 -4.62
CA SER A 269 -6.41 -5.42 -3.61
C SER A 269 -6.49 -3.98 -4.16
N SER A 270 -6.89 -3.82 -5.44
CA SER A 270 -7.04 -2.52 -6.11
C SER A 270 -8.34 -2.45 -6.91
N TYR A 271 -9.17 -1.46 -6.63
CA TYR A 271 -10.41 -1.21 -7.40
C TYR A 271 -10.16 -0.85 -8.87
N LYS A 272 -8.95 -0.42 -9.23
CA LYS A 272 -8.56 -0.24 -10.64
C LYS A 272 -8.63 -1.56 -11.40
N PHE A 273 -8.07 -2.63 -10.81
CA PHE A 273 -8.05 -3.93 -11.45
C PHE A 273 -9.47 -4.50 -11.66
N LEU A 274 -10.33 -4.35 -10.65
CA LEU A 274 -11.74 -4.77 -10.76
C LEU A 274 -12.46 -4.02 -11.89
N LYS A 275 -12.22 -2.72 -12.03
CA LYS A 275 -12.85 -1.90 -13.06
C LYS A 275 -12.34 -2.23 -14.47
N GLU A 276 -11.02 -2.44 -14.59
CA GLU A 276 -10.41 -2.72 -15.90
C GLU A 276 -10.61 -4.17 -16.38
N PHE A 277 -10.71 -5.11 -15.42
CA PHE A 277 -10.75 -6.54 -15.72
C PHE A 277 -11.82 -7.28 -14.90
N PRO A 278 -13.10 -6.86 -14.94
CA PRO A 278 -14.13 -7.41 -14.06
C PRO A 278 -14.28 -8.94 -14.20
N ASP A 279 -14.25 -9.47 -15.43
CA ASP A 279 -14.38 -10.91 -15.70
C ASP A 279 -13.14 -11.74 -15.32
N ILE A 280 -12.01 -11.08 -15.01
CA ILE A 280 -10.78 -11.76 -14.58
C ILE A 280 -10.66 -11.69 -13.07
N ALA A 281 -11.12 -10.59 -12.49
CA ALA A 281 -10.96 -10.31 -11.06
C ALA A 281 -11.90 -11.14 -10.20
N ASP A 282 -13.10 -11.51 -10.71
CA ASP A 282 -14.10 -12.20 -9.90
C ASP A 282 -13.60 -13.55 -9.36
N GLY A 283 -13.82 -13.78 -8.09
CA GLY A 283 -13.41 -14.97 -7.37
C GLY A 283 -11.96 -14.96 -6.85
N ILE A 284 -11.09 -14.05 -7.28
CA ILE A 284 -9.70 -13.98 -6.80
C ILE A 284 -9.68 -13.77 -5.29
N ILE A 285 -8.83 -14.55 -4.61
CA ILE A 285 -8.58 -14.46 -3.18
C ILE A 285 -7.22 -13.81 -2.97
N ASP A 286 -7.11 -12.89 -1.98
CA ASP A 286 -5.84 -12.23 -1.65
C ASP A 286 -5.64 -12.10 -0.13
N CYS A 287 -4.52 -12.60 0.37
CA CYS A 287 -4.08 -12.35 1.74
C CYS A 287 -3.16 -11.13 1.75
N ASN A 288 -3.68 -9.98 2.16
CA ASN A 288 -3.00 -8.70 2.00
C ASN A 288 -3.31 -7.70 3.11
N HIS A 289 -2.66 -6.55 3.06
CA HIS A 289 -3.08 -5.37 3.80
C HIS A 289 -4.51 -4.99 3.41
N TRP A 290 -5.38 -4.89 4.39
CA TRP A 290 -6.73 -4.40 4.16
C TRP A 290 -7.24 -3.65 5.37
N PHE A 291 -8.15 -2.72 5.16
CA PHE A 291 -8.76 -1.92 6.21
C PHE A 291 -9.81 -2.73 7.00
N ASN A 292 -10.18 -2.25 8.17
CA ASN A 292 -11.33 -2.75 8.91
C ASN A 292 -12.62 -2.34 8.19
N PRO A 293 -13.40 -3.26 7.63
CA PRO A 293 -14.62 -2.91 6.87
C PRO A 293 -15.72 -2.26 7.73
N LYS A 294 -15.58 -2.31 9.06
CA LYS A 294 -16.49 -1.67 10.01
C LYS A 294 -16.10 -0.23 10.34
N ASP A 295 -14.97 0.27 9.82
CA ASP A 295 -14.51 1.62 10.11
C ASP A 295 -15.19 2.62 9.17
N GLU A 296 -15.94 3.54 9.76
CA GLU A 296 -16.75 4.54 9.03
C GLU A 296 -15.90 5.55 8.25
N ARG A 297 -14.60 5.70 8.56
CA ARG A 297 -13.69 6.63 7.89
C ARG A 297 -13.29 6.18 6.48
N VAL A 298 -13.40 4.88 6.19
CA VAL A 298 -13.02 4.30 4.89
C VAL A 298 -13.85 4.86 3.76
N GLY A 299 -15.17 4.95 3.93
CA GLY A 299 -16.08 5.46 2.89
C GLY A 299 -15.76 6.90 2.46
N PRO A 300 -15.64 7.84 3.39
CA PRO A 300 -15.22 9.22 3.09
C PRO A 300 -13.84 9.30 2.41
N LEU A 301 -12.84 8.55 2.88
CA LEU A 301 -11.52 8.52 2.25
C LEU A 301 -11.60 8.00 0.81
N ARG A 302 -12.32 6.91 0.58
CA ARG A 302 -12.53 6.34 -0.76
C ARG A 302 -13.15 7.38 -1.72
N LYS A 303 -14.21 8.07 -1.30
CA LYS A 303 -14.84 9.13 -2.10
C LYS A 303 -13.87 10.25 -2.47
N ARG A 304 -13.00 10.65 -1.55
CA ARG A 304 -11.98 11.68 -1.82
C ARG A 304 -10.94 11.21 -2.83
N VAL A 305 -10.50 9.94 -2.76
CA VAL A 305 -9.59 9.33 -3.74
C VAL A 305 -10.23 9.33 -5.12
N GLU A 306 -11.48 8.87 -5.22
CA GLU A 306 -12.24 8.82 -6.47
C GLU A 306 -12.50 10.22 -7.06
N ALA A 307 -12.76 11.23 -6.22
CA ALA A 307 -12.92 12.61 -6.64
C ALA A 307 -11.63 13.23 -7.24
N LYS A 308 -10.46 12.68 -6.88
CA LYS A 308 -9.18 13.06 -7.49
C LYS A 308 -8.86 12.25 -8.78
N GLY A 309 -9.82 11.46 -9.28
CA GLY A 309 -9.66 10.61 -10.48
C GLY A 309 -8.79 9.39 -10.26
N ALA A 310 -8.50 9.02 -9.00
CA ALA A 310 -7.70 7.87 -8.63
C ALA A 310 -8.60 6.68 -8.22
N PHE A 311 -7.98 5.52 -8.01
CA PHE A 311 -8.66 4.32 -7.55
C PHE A 311 -8.29 4.03 -6.10
N PHE A 312 -9.27 3.65 -5.30
CA PHE A 312 -9.02 3.22 -3.95
C PHE A 312 -8.25 1.88 -3.96
N SER A 313 -7.19 1.78 -3.17
CA SER A 313 -6.32 0.60 -3.12
C SER A 313 -5.58 0.54 -1.79
N TYR A 314 -4.97 -0.63 -1.50
CA TYR A 314 -4.22 -0.81 -0.25
C TYR A 314 -3.06 0.19 -0.11
N GLU A 315 -2.43 0.60 -1.18
CA GLU A 315 -1.36 1.60 -1.16
C GLU A 315 -1.83 2.92 -0.55
N VAL A 316 -3.05 3.36 -0.93
CA VAL A 316 -3.60 4.64 -0.46
C VAL A 316 -3.82 4.60 1.05
N PHE A 317 -4.60 3.65 1.56
CA PHE A 317 -4.97 3.67 2.97
C PHE A 317 -3.84 3.25 3.90
N MET A 318 -2.90 2.40 3.45
CA MET A 318 -1.70 2.06 4.21
C MET A 318 -0.80 3.28 4.40
N THR A 319 -0.50 3.99 3.31
CA THR A 319 0.37 5.18 3.40
C THR A 319 -0.33 6.34 4.10
N TYR A 320 -1.65 6.52 3.89
CA TYR A 320 -2.45 7.46 4.68
C TYR A 320 -2.28 7.19 6.18
N THR A 321 -2.48 5.93 6.60
CA THR A 321 -2.41 5.56 8.01
C THR A 321 -1.00 5.64 8.58
N ALA A 322 0.02 5.26 7.80
CA ALA A 322 1.43 5.42 8.19
C ALA A 322 1.81 6.90 8.40
N THR A 323 1.22 7.80 7.61
CA THR A 323 1.41 9.25 7.77
C THR A 323 0.70 9.78 9.02
N MET A 324 -0.50 9.26 9.34
CA MET A 324 -1.20 9.58 10.59
C MET A 324 -0.43 9.09 11.83
N LEU A 325 0.19 7.90 11.77
CA LEU A 325 1.10 7.42 12.80
C LEU A 325 2.29 8.37 13.02
N LEU A 326 2.88 8.89 11.94
CA LEU A 326 3.96 9.87 12.04
C LEU A 326 3.48 11.18 12.69
N ALA A 327 2.27 11.64 12.37
CA ALA A 327 1.67 12.82 12.99
C ALA A 327 1.44 12.61 14.50
N ASP A 328 0.95 11.45 14.92
CA ASP A 328 0.84 11.07 16.34
C ASP A 328 2.21 11.10 17.03
N ALA A 329 3.24 10.59 16.37
CA ALA A 329 4.60 10.63 16.91
C ALA A 329 5.11 12.07 17.05
N LEU A 330 4.86 12.96 16.09
CA LEU A 330 5.20 14.39 16.16
C LEU A 330 4.47 15.09 17.30
N GLU A 331 3.18 14.76 17.52
CA GLU A 331 2.39 15.27 18.66
C GLU A 331 3.00 14.85 20.00
N ARG A 332 3.35 13.57 20.16
CA ARG A 332 3.92 13.03 21.40
C ARG A 332 5.36 13.48 21.64
N ALA A 333 6.14 13.62 20.57
CA ALA A 333 7.51 14.14 20.65
C ALA A 333 7.57 15.62 21.08
N LYS A 334 6.51 16.41 20.82
CA LYS A 334 6.45 17.86 21.03
C LYS A 334 7.66 18.59 20.42
N SER A 335 8.26 18.00 19.39
CA SER A 335 9.49 18.47 18.75
C SER A 335 9.58 17.93 17.33
N ALA A 336 10.22 18.67 16.43
CA ALA A 336 10.62 18.23 15.11
C ALA A 336 12.04 17.60 15.07
N ASP A 337 12.66 17.43 16.25
CA ASP A 337 13.96 16.78 16.38
C ASP A 337 13.86 15.27 16.07
N ARG A 338 14.81 14.76 15.30
CA ARG A 338 14.82 13.38 14.82
C ARG A 338 14.91 12.34 15.94
N ALA A 339 15.72 12.62 16.97
CA ALA A 339 15.87 11.70 18.09
C ALA A 339 14.58 11.63 18.92
N ALA A 340 13.92 12.78 19.14
CA ALA A 340 12.64 12.83 19.83
C ALA A 340 11.52 12.09 19.05
N ILE A 341 11.49 12.22 17.71
CA ILE A 341 10.53 11.51 16.86
C ILE A 341 10.80 10.00 16.88
N ASN A 342 12.06 9.57 16.78
CA ASN A 342 12.43 8.15 16.89
C ASN A 342 11.99 7.55 18.23
N ALA A 343 12.20 8.25 19.34
CA ALA A 343 11.76 7.81 20.67
C ALA A 343 10.23 7.72 20.76
N ALA A 344 9.52 8.70 20.18
CA ALA A 344 8.07 8.71 20.13
C ALA A 344 7.51 7.56 19.24
N LEU A 345 8.13 7.26 18.10
CA LEU A 345 7.76 6.11 17.28
C LEU A 345 8.01 4.79 18.01
N ALA A 346 9.19 4.61 18.60
CA ALA A 346 9.55 3.40 19.33
C ALA A 346 8.58 3.07 20.48
N SER A 347 8.04 4.08 21.15
CA SER A 347 7.06 3.96 22.23
C SER A 347 5.61 4.15 21.78
N SER A 348 5.33 3.98 20.49
CA SER A 348 3.99 4.24 19.93
C SER A 348 2.93 3.28 20.49
N THR A 349 1.77 3.87 20.82
CA THR A 349 0.53 3.17 21.15
C THR A 349 -0.63 3.71 20.30
N PHE A 350 -0.30 4.19 19.08
CA PHE A 350 -1.27 4.77 18.17
C PHE A 350 -2.35 3.75 17.80
N LYS A 351 -3.60 4.11 18.02
CA LYS A 351 -4.77 3.24 17.81
C LYS A 351 -5.86 3.89 16.94
N ASP A 352 -5.72 5.20 16.66
CA ASP A 352 -6.72 5.93 15.88
C ASP A 352 -6.50 5.76 14.38
N HIS A 353 -6.66 4.54 13.91
CA HIS A 353 -6.45 4.15 12.52
C HIS A 353 -7.53 3.20 12.01
N MET A 354 -7.73 3.16 10.69
CA MET A 354 -8.74 2.34 10.03
C MET A 354 -8.31 0.88 9.80
N MET A 355 -7.14 0.47 10.27
CA MET A 355 -6.62 -0.88 10.04
C MET A 355 -7.17 -1.87 11.08
N PRO A 356 -7.25 -3.18 10.76
CA PRO A 356 -7.70 -4.24 11.69
C PRO A 356 -6.62 -4.58 12.72
N TYR A 357 -5.86 -3.58 13.17
CA TYR A 357 -4.76 -3.72 14.11
C TYR A 357 -5.20 -3.22 15.49
N GLY A 358 -4.56 -3.72 16.53
CA GLY A 358 -4.62 -3.08 17.84
C GLY A 358 -3.77 -1.80 17.88
N PRO A 359 -3.58 -1.21 19.05
CA PRO A 359 -2.62 -0.13 19.22
C PRO A 359 -1.25 -0.53 18.69
N THR A 360 -0.55 0.40 18.03
CA THR A 360 0.80 0.11 17.53
C THR A 360 1.73 -0.26 18.69
N HIS A 361 2.53 -1.30 18.47
CA HIS A 361 3.56 -1.72 19.41
C HIS A 361 4.77 -2.16 18.60
N PHE A 362 5.84 -1.38 18.66
CA PHE A 362 7.05 -1.67 17.89
C PHE A 362 8.04 -2.51 18.69
N VAL A 363 8.40 -3.67 18.13
CA VAL A 363 9.50 -4.51 18.58
C VAL A 363 10.51 -4.57 17.44
N ASN A 364 11.71 -4.08 17.67
CA ASN A 364 12.77 -3.98 16.64
C ASN A 364 12.29 -3.28 15.35
N GLY A 365 11.45 -2.24 15.50
CA GLY A 365 10.90 -1.50 14.38
C GLY A 365 9.70 -2.17 13.66
N GLN A 366 9.30 -3.37 14.05
CA GLN A 366 8.09 -4.03 13.55
C GLN A 366 6.88 -3.73 14.43
N ASN A 367 5.80 -3.23 13.84
CA ASN A 367 4.51 -3.19 14.52
C ASN A 367 3.96 -4.61 14.71
N THR A 368 3.99 -5.11 15.93
CA THR A 368 3.56 -6.48 16.26
C THR A 368 2.05 -6.65 16.30
N GLY A 369 1.28 -5.56 16.34
CA GLY A 369 -0.18 -5.58 16.22
C GLY A 369 -0.70 -5.72 14.79
N ALA A 370 0.18 -5.53 13.79
CA ALA A 370 -0.22 -5.58 12.39
C ALA A 370 -0.50 -7.01 11.92
N GLN A 371 -1.56 -7.18 11.14
CA GLN A 371 -1.96 -8.47 10.56
C GLN A 371 -2.62 -8.29 9.18
N PRO A 372 -2.47 -9.25 8.24
CA PRO A 372 -3.20 -9.23 7.00
C PRO A 372 -4.64 -9.68 7.19
N LEU A 373 -5.51 -9.31 6.25
CA LEU A 373 -6.83 -9.92 6.09
C LEU A 373 -6.86 -10.79 4.83
N LEU A 374 -7.78 -11.75 4.79
CA LEU A 374 -8.11 -12.47 3.58
C LEU A 374 -9.30 -11.81 2.93
N THR A 375 -9.11 -11.32 1.72
CA THR A 375 -10.15 -10.73 0.89
C THR A 375 -10.48 -11.64 -0.29
N GLN A 376 -11.66 -11.46 -0.85
CA GLN A 376 -12.07 -12.09 -2.11
C GLN A 376 -12.84 -11.09 -2.95
N VAL A 377 -12.60 -11.09 -4.26
CA VAL A 377 -13.39 -10.32 -5.21
C VAL A 377 -14.68 -11.06 -5.46
N LEU A 378 -15.81 -10.49 -5.09
CA LEU A 378 -17.13 -11.07 -5.24
C LEU A 378 -18.14 -10.02 -5.70
N GLY A 379 -18.80 -10.29 -6.82
CA GLY A 379 -19.82 -9.40 -7.35
C GLY A 379 -19.30 -7.99 -7.69
N GLY A 380 -18.06 -7.87 -8.14
CA GLY A 380 -17.44 -6.62 -8.54
C GLY A 380 -16.94 -5.76 -7.37
N ASP A 381 -16.85 -6.33 -6.15
CA ASP A 381 -16.33 -5.64 -4.97
C ASP A 381 -15.30 -6.51 -4.24
N ILE A 382 -14.41 -5.89 -3.46
CA ILE A 382 -13.42 -6.58 -2.63
C ILE A 382 -14.01 -6.76 -1.24
N LYS A 383 -14.21 -8.00 -0.82
CA LYS A 383 -14.85 -8.36 0.45
C LYS A 383 -13.90 -9.09 1.37
N VAL A 384 -13.90 -8.74 2.65
CA VAL A 384 -13.20 -9.50 3.66
C VAL A 384 -13.93 -10.81 3.91
N VAL A 385 -13.23 -11.92 3.80
CA VAL A 385 -13.77 -13.28 4.02
C VAL A 385 -13.20 -13.96 5.27
N LEU A 386 -11.99 -13.59 5.70
CA LEU A 386 -11.36 -14.04 6.94
C LEU A 386 -10.51 -12.92 7.58
N PRO A 387 -10.34 -12.90 8.91
CA PRO A 387 -10.94 -13.79 9.91
C PRO A 387 -12.41 -13.47 10.17
N PRO A 388 -13.15 -14.34 10.91
CA PRO A 388 -14.58 -14.13 11.20
C PRO A 388 -14.91 -12.77 11.83
N ALA A 389 -14.01 -12.21 12.64
CA ALA A 389 -14.21 -10.92 13.31
C ALA A 389 -14.44 -9.73 12.34
N TYR A 390 -13.89 -9.82 11.13
CA TYR A 390 -13.96 -8.78 10.08
C TYR A 390 -14.75 -9.22 8.84
N ARG A 391 -15.25 -10.46 8.85
CA ARG A 391 -15.95 -11.05 7.69
C ARG A 391 -17.16 -10.24 7.26
N GLU A 392 -17.22 -9.93 5.96
CA GLU A 392 -18.37 -9.31 5.31
C GLU A 392 -19.27 -10.36 4.62
N VAL A 393 -18.66 -11.38 4.01
CA VAL A 393 -19.36 -12.46 3.31
C VAL A 393 -18.63 -13.80 3.50
N ALA A 394 -19.34 -14.90 3.29
CA ALA A 394 -18.72 -16.23 3.27
C ALA A 394 -17.78 -16.38 2.08
N PRO A 395 -16.59 -17.01 2.24
CA PRO A 395 -15.70 -17.29 1.11
C PRO A 395 -16.31 -18.27 0.12
N GLN A 396 -15.94 -18.13 -1.15
CA GLN A 396 -16.26 -19.07 -2.21
C GLN A 396 -14.99 -19.82 -2.62
N PHE A 397 -14.89 -21.07 -2.24
CA PHE A 397 -13.74 -21.94 -2.56
C PHE A 397 -14.22 -23.38 -2.72
N PRO A 398 -13.80 -24.13 -3.76
CA PRO A 398 -13.05 -23.64 -4.92
C PRO A 398 -13.87 -22.68 -5.79
N LEU A 399 -13.23 -22.03 -6.78
CA LEU A 399 -13.96 -21.26 -7.79
C LEU A 399 -14.92 -22.17 -8.54
N LYS A 400 -16.15 -21.71 -8.74
CA LYS A 400 -17.11 -22.43 -9.58
C LYS A 400 -16.60 -22.43 -11.02
N SER A 401 -16.51 -23.63 -11.61
CA SER A 401 -16.10 -23.87 -13.00
C SER A 401 -17.03 -23.20 -14.00
#